data_a55d6dada4f52fe13b592822807ad658
#
_entry.id   a55d6dada4f52fe13b592822807ad658
#
_cell.length_a   1.000
_cell.length_b   1.000
_cell.length_c   1.000
_cell.angle_alpha   90.00
_cell.angle_beta   90.00
_cell.angle_gamma   90.00
#
_symmetry.space_group_name_H-M   'P 1'
#
loop_
_entity.id
_entity.type
_entity.pdbx_description
1 polymer ?
#
loop_
_entity_poly.entity_id
_entity_poly.type
_entity_poly.pdbx_seq_one_letter_code
_entity_poly.pdbx_strand_id
1 'polypeptide(L)'
;MGAEPEIAIADNRDESRYEIRVDDELAGFTQYRPRPRDAIAFLHTEIDGRFEGQGLGSRLIAFALDDARSRGLGVLPFCPFVKGYIERHPDYLGLVPEAERERFGF
;
A
#
# COMPACT_ATOMS: atom_id res chain seq x y z
N MET A 1 19.90 4.27 26.25
CA MET A 1 18.53 4.37 26.00
C MET A 1 18.26 4.69 24.55
N GLY A 2 18.16 3.78 23.70
CA GLY A 2 17.84 4.05 22.33
C GLY A 2 16.37 4.45 22.19
N ALA A 3 16.11 5.64 21.69
CA ALA A 3 14.77 5.96 21.24
C ALA A 3 14.42 5.04 20.08
N GLU A 4 13.19 4.54 20.05
CA GLU A 4 12.74 3.78 18.92
C GLU A 4 12.67 4.69 17.69
N PRO A 5 12.94 4.16 16.48
CA PRO A 5 12.80 4.95 15.27
C PRO A 5 11.37 5.46 15.12
N GLU A 6 11.24 6.70 14.72
CA GLU A 6 9.93 7.28 14.43
C GLU A 6 9.52 6.90 13.02
N ILE A 7 8.40 6.21 12.89
CA ILE A 7 7.88 5.77 11.61
C ILE A 7 6.65 6.59 11.27
N ALA A 8 6.66 7.20 10.08
CA ALA A 8 5.55 8.00 9.59
C ALA A 8 5.14 7.50 8.21
N ILE A 9 3.84 7.38 7.99
CA ILE A 9 3.30 6.97 6.70
C ILE A 9 2.30 8.04 6.28
N ALA A 10 2.38 8.48 5.03
CA ALA A 10 1.50 9.52 4.51
C ALA A 10 1.25 9.34 3.02
N ASP A 11 0.12 9.87 2.58
CA ASP A 11 -0.22 9.93 1.16
C ASP A 11 0.41 11.19 0.55
N ASN A 12 1.38 11.01 -0.32
CA ASN A 12 1.97 12.09 -1.08
C ASN A 12 1.23 12.21 -2.42
N ARG A 13 0.18 13.01 -2.42
CA ARG A 13 -0.69 13.14 -3.61
C ARG A 13 0.01 13.76 -4.80
N ASP A 14 0.96 14.65 -4.57
CA ASP A 14 1.71 15.28 -5.65
C ASP A 14 2.51 14.25 -6.43
N GLU A 15 3.01 13.23 -5.74
CA GLU A 15 3.79 12.15 -6.36
C GLU A 15 2.97 10.90 -6.63
N SER A 16 1.68 10.91 -6.30
CA SER A 16 0.78 9.75 -6.47
C SER A 16 1.33 8.49 -5.81
N ARG A 17 1.71 8.62 -4.55
CA ARG A 17 2.22 7.47 -3.80
C ARG A 17 2.04 7.65 -2.30
N TYR A 18 1.86 6.54 -1.59
CA TYR A 18 2.01 6.50 -0.14
C TYR A 18 3.48 6.31 0.18
N GLU A 19 3.97 7.03 1.16
CA GLU A 19 5.38 6.98 1.55
C GLU A 19 5.52 6.55 3.00
N ILE A 20 6.53 5.75 3.29
CA ILE A 20 6.90 5.41 4.66
C ILE A 20 8.29 5.99 4.94
N ARG A 21 8.41 6.70 6.06
CA ARG A 21 9.66 7.31 6.48
C ARG A 21 10.07 6.77 7.84
N VAL A 22 11.37 6.63 8.02
CA VAL A 22 11.98 6.24 9.29
C VAL A 22 12.91 7.38 9.67
N ASP A 23 12.61 8.03 10.80
CA ASP A 23 13.37 9.21 11.26
C ASP A 23 13.53 10.26 10.15
N ASP A 24 12.41 10.57 9.48
CA ASP A 24 12.34 11.54 8.37
C ASP A 24 13.03 11.11 7.08
N GLU A 25 13.61 9.93 7.05
CA GLU A 25 14.26 9.42 5.84
C GLU A 25 13.29 8.53 5.07
N LEU A 26 13.17 8.76 3.77
CA LEU A 26 12.27 7.95 2.93
C LEU A 26 12.76 6.51 2.89
N ALA A 27 11.98 5.60 3.45
CA ALA A 27 12.30 4.18 3.48
C ALA A 27 11.63 3.39 2.35
N GLY A 28 10.52 3.89 1.84
CA GLY A 28 9.82 3.21 0.75
C GLY A 28 8.56 3.93 0.32
N PHE A 29 7.92 3.38 -0.70
CA PHE A 29 6.68 3.94 -1.22
C PHE A 29 5.88 2.87 -1.97
N THR A 30 4.57 3.13 -2.13
CA THR A 30 3.71 2.36 -3.03
C THR A 30 3.00 3.34 -3.95
N GLN A 31 3.26 3.20 -5.23
CA GLN A 31 2.77 4.11 -6.26
C GLN A 31 1.37 3.71 -6.71
N TYR A 32 0.51 4.70 -6.90
CA TYR A 32 -0.86 4.44 -7.30
C TYR A 32 -1.33 5.40 -8.39
N ARG A 33 -2.49 5.08 -8.97
CA ARG A 33 -3.24 6.00 -9.83
C ARG A 33 -4.72 5.91 -9.48
N PRO A 34 -5.39 7.06 -9.33
CA PRO A 34 -6.84 7.06 -9.24
C PRO A 34 -7.44 6.52 -10.53
N ARG A 35 -8.57 5.80 -10.40
CA ARG A 35 -9.26 5.22 -11.54
C ARG A 35 -10.74 5.55 -11.46
N PRO A 36 -11.47 5.48 -12.60
CA PRO A 36 -12.91 5.70 -12.60
C PRO A 36 -13.65 4.76 -11.65
N ARG A 37 -14.87 5.17 -11.26
CA ARG A 37 -15.75 4.39 -10.38
C ARG A 37 -15.19 4.22 -8.98
N ASP A 38 -14.56 5.29 -8.48
CA ASP A 38 -14.02 5.32 -7.12
C ASP A 38 -13.08 4.13 -6.87
N ALA A 39 -12.09 3.98 -7.74
CA ALA A 39 -11.09 2.94 -7.61
C ALA A 39 -9.68 3.54 -7.58
N ILE A 40 -8.76 2.80 -6.99
CA ILE A 40 -7.34 3.15 -6.93
C ILE A 40 -6.52 1.94 -7.40
N ALA A 41 -5.65 2.17 -8.38
CA ALA A 41 -4.77 1.12 -8.89
C ALA A 41 -3.41 1.25 -8.21
N PHE A 42 -2.95 0.20 -7.54
CA PHE A 42 -1.59 0.13 -7.00
C PHE A 42 -0.68 -0.51 -8.03
N LEU A 43 0.38 0.20 -8.40
CA LEU A 43 1.21 -0.15 -9.56
C LEU A 43 2.57 -0.70 -9.20
N HIS A 44 3.21 -0.14 -8.17
CA HIS A 44 4.59 -0.48 -7.86
C HIS A 44 4.91 -0.12 -6.41
N THR A 45 5.68 -0.99 -5.75
CA THR A 45 6.09 -0.80 -4.36
C THR A 45 7.60 -1.02 -4.27
N GLU A 46 8.29 -0.13 -3.56
CA GLU A 46 9.72 -0.27 -3.28
C GLU A 46 10.00 0.00 -1.81
N ILE A 47 10.90 -0.78 -1.24
CA ILE A 47 11.48 -0.53 0.07
C ILE A 47 12.98 -0.44 -0.14
N ASP A 48 13.59 0.65 0.36
CA ASP A 48 15.03 0.84 0.28
C ASP A 48 15.74 -0.33 0.98
N GLY A 49 16.76 -0.87 0.33
CA GLY A 49 17.49 -2.05 0.85
C GLY A 49 18.02 -1.87 2.27
N ARG A 50 18.34 -0.63 2.66
CA ARG A 50 18.81 -0.34 4.01
C ARG A 50 17.75 -0.63 5.08
N PHE A 51 16.48 -0.65 4.69
CA PHE A 51 15.35 -0.83 5.60
C PHE A 51 14.63 -2.17 5.43
N GLU A 52 15.15 -3.05 4.59
CA GLU A 52 14.54 -4.37 4.38
C GLU A 52 14.59 -5.22 5.65
N GLY A 53 13.64 -6.14 5.78
CA GLY A 53 13.60 -7.05 6.91
C GLY A 53 13.00 -6.48 8.17
N GLN A 54 12.44 -5.28 8.13
CA GLN A 54 11.85 -4.61 9.29
C GLN A 54 10.32 -4.56 9.25
N GLY A 55 9.70 -5.22 8.27
CA GLY A 55 8.25 -5.24 8.14
C GLY A 55 7.65 -3.93 7.65
N LEU A 56 8.45 -3.02 7.13
CA LEU A 56 7.97 -1.70 6.71
C LEU A 56 7.04 -1.78 5.50
N GLY A 57 7.32 -2.70 4.58
CA GLY A 57 6.45 -2.88 3.42
C GLY A 57 5.03 -3.27 3.81
N SER A 58 4.90 -4.21 4.75
CA SER A 58 3.58 -4.62 5.25
C SER A 58 2.86 -3.47 5.95
N ARG A 59 3.57 -2.67 6.73
CA ARG A 59 2.98 -1.50 7.39
C ARG A 59 2.51 -0.47 6.37
N LEU A 60 3.30 -0.22 5.35
CA LEU A 60 2.96 0.72 4.28
C LEU A 60 1.69 0.28 3.55
N ILE A 61 1.62 -0.99 3.16
CA ILE A 61 0.46 -1.49 2.42
C ILE A 61 -0.79 -1.53 3.30
N ALA A 62 -0.66 -1.93 4.57
CA ALA A 62 -1.80 -1.90 5.50
C ALA A 62 -2.37 -0.48 5.60
N PHE A 63 -1.50 0.52 5.75
CA PHE A 63 -1.93 1.92 5.81
C PHE A 63 -2.65 2.33 4.52
N ALA A 64 -2.08 2.02 3.36
CA ALA A 64 -2.65 2.40 2.08
C ALA A 64 -4.02 1.75 1.85
N LEU A 65 -4.16 0.46 2.20
CA LEU A 65 -5.43 -0.24 2.05
C LEU A 65 -6.47 0.26 3.05
N ASP A 66 -6.07 0.55 4.28
CA ASP A 66 -6.98 1.12 5.28
C ASP A 66 -7.46 2.51 4.86
N ASP A 67 -6.58 3.31 4.26
CA ASP A 67 -6.96 4.62 3.73
C ASP A 67 -7.94 4.48 2.57
N ALA A 68 -7.67 3.56 1.64
CA ALA A 68 -8.60 3.28 0.55
C ALA A 68 -9.98 2.87 1.08
N ARG A 69 -10.00 2.01 2.10
CA ARG A 69 -11.25 1.59 2.74
C ARG A 69 -12.00 2.77 3.33
N SER A 70 -11.31 3.63 4.06
CA SER A 70 -11.95 4.78 4.71
C SER A 70 -12.50 5.77 3.70
N ARG A 71 -11.94 5.80 2.50
CA ARG A 71 -12.38 6.69 1.42
C ARG A 71 -13.38 6.03 0.48
N GLY A 72 -13.77 4.80 0.74
CA GLY A 72 -14.73 4.08 -0.11
C GLY A 72 -14.19 3.71 -1.47
N LEU A 73 -12.87 3.53 -1.61
CA LEU A 73 -12.25 3.21 -2.89
C LEU A 73 -12.10 1.71 -3.08
N GLY A 74 -12.42 1.23 -4.28
CA GLY A 74 -12.07 -0.11 -4.70
C GLY A 74 -10.59 -0.20 -5.02
N VAL A 75 -9.97 -1.33 -4.72
CA VAL A 75 -8.53 -1.52 -4.92
C VAL A 75 -8.28 -2.43 -6.11
N LEU A 76 -7.42 -1.98 -7.01
CA LEU A 76 -6.98 -2.76 -8.17
C LEU A 76 -5.49 -3.07 -7.98
N PRO A 77 -5.14 -4.27 -7.49
CA PRO A 77 -3.77 -4.57 -7.10
C PRO A 77 -2.93 -5.10 -8.26
N PHE A 78 -2.55 -4.21 -9.17
CA PHE A 78 -1.63 -4.57 -10.25
C PHE A 78 -0.22 -4.89 -9.72
N CYS A 79 0.16 -4.26 -8.62
CA CYS A 79 1.45 -4.49 -7.99
C CYS A 79 1.47 -5.86 -7.31
N PRO A 80 2.42 -6.75 -7.65
CA PRO A 80 2.50 -8.07 -7.01
C PRO A 80 2.65 -8.02 -5.49
N PHE A 81 3.32 -7.01 -4.96
CA PHE A 81 3.49 -6.85 -3.53
C PHE A 81 2.14 -6.61 -2.83
N VAL A 82 1.32 -5.72 -3.41
CA VAL A 82 -0.01 -5.42 -2.87
C VAL A 82 -0.93 -6.63 -3.01
N LYS A 83 -0.90 -7.28 -4.17
CA LYS A 83 -1.69 -8.50 -4.38
C LYS A 83 -1.32 -9.57 -3.36
N GLY A 84 -0.03 -9.82 -3.17
CA GLY A 84 0.45 -10.82 -2.20
C GLY A 84 0.04 -10.48 -0.78
N TYR A 85 0.05 -9.20 -0.43
CA TYR A 85 -0.41 -8.77 0.88
C TYR A 85 -1.89 -9.11 1.09
N ILE A 86 -2.74 -8.82 0.11
CA ILE A 86 -4.18 -9.14 0.19
C ILE A 86 -4.39 -10.64 0.29
N GLU A 87 -3.61 -11.44 -0.44
CA GLU A 87 -3.71 -12.90 -0.34
C GLU A 87 -3.41 -13.42 1.07
N ARG A 88 -2.43 -12.83 1.73
CA ARG A 88 -2.07 -13.20 3.10
C ARG A 88 -2.99 -12.61 4.15
N HIS A 89 -3.75 -11.57 3.78
CA HIS A 89 -4.65 -10.87 4.69
C HIS A 89 -6.04 -10.78 4.04
N PRO A 90 -6.82 -11.89 4.06
CA PRO A 90 -8.10 -11.94 3.35
C PRO A 90 -9.13 -10.90 3.77
N ASP A 91 -8.94 -10.26 4.93
CA ASP A 91 -9.81 -9.16 5.39
C ASP A 91 -9.87 -8.03 4.37
N TYR A 92 -8.82 -7.89 3.54
CA TYR A 92 -8.76 -6.84 2.53
C TYR A 92 -9.35 -7.26 1.18
N LEU A 93 -9.70 -8.53 1.01
CA LEU A 93 -10.25 -8.99 -0.27
C LEU A 93 -11.52 -8.24 -0.66
N GLY A 94 -12.31 -7.84 0.33
CA GLY A 94 -13.53 -7.06 0.08
C GLY A 94 -13.27 -5.72 -0.61
N LEU A 95 -12.05 -5.20 -0.58
CA LEU A 95 -11.70 -3.97 -1.28
C LEU A 95 -11.55 -4.16 -2.78
N VAL A 96 -11.22 -5.38 -3.22
CA VAL A 96 -11.10 -5.66 -4.66
C VAL A 96 -12.51 -5.82 -5.20
N PRO A 97 -12.92 -4.97 -6.17
CA PRO A 97 -14.26 -5.09 -6.75
C PRO A 97 -14.50 -6.52 -7.26
N GLU A 98 -15.66 -7.05 -6.95
CA GLU A 98 -15.99 -8.43 -7.28
C GLU A 98 -15.78 -8.75 -8.76
N ALA A 99 -16.16 -7.81 -9.63
CA ALA A 99 -16.01 -7.98 -11.07
C ALA A 99 -14.54 -8.07 -11.51
N GLU A 100 -13.59 -7.63 -10.65
CA GLU A 100 -12.16 -7.61 -10.98
C GLU A 100 -11.38 -8.74 -10.31
N ARG A 101 -12.01 -9.51 -9.43
CA ARG A 101 -11.28 -10.52 -8.65
C ARG A 101 -10.64 -11.60 -9.52
N GLU A 102 -11.39 -12.10 -10.50
CA GLU A 102 -10.87 -13.13 -11.40
C GLU A 102 -9.64 -12.63 -12.15
N ARG A 103 -9.68 -11.39 -12.63
CA ARG A 103 -8.58 -10.76 -13.35
C ARG A 103 -7.29 -10.76 -12.51
N PHE A 104 -7.42 -10.56 -11.20
CA PHE A 104 -6.26 -10.51 -10.29
C PHE A 104 -5.97 -11.85 -9.62
N GLY A 105 -6.68 -12.91 -9.99
CA GLY A 105 -6.41 -14.23 -9.45
C GLY A 105 -7.03 -14.50 -8.08
N PHE A 106 -8.09 -13.79 -7.75
CA PHE A 106 -8.81 -14.02 -6.47
C PHE A 106 -10.07 -14.86 -6.64
#